data_c5fc102b75bbebf7c7a2f0738951d179
#
_entry.id   c5fc102b75bbebf7c7a2f0738951d179
#
_cell.length_a   1.000
_cell.length_b   1.000
_cell.length_c   1.000
_cell.angle_alpha   90.00
_cell.angle_beta   90.00
_cell.angle_gamma   90.00
#
_symmetry.space_group_name_H-M   'P 1'
#
loop_
_entity.id
_entity.type
_entity.pdbx_description
1 polymer ?
#
loop_
_entity_poly.entity_id
_entity_poly.type
_entity_poly.pdbx_seq_one_letter_code
_entity_poly.pdbx_strand_id
1 'polypeptide(L)'
;FGVDALRFFLLRTFPFGSDGNFSNELLINTINTDLANKLGNLVSRTTGMAEKYFGGTLPADREDAPEDCDLKKTVCALRDRYEAEMDKLQLQNGLDEVFKVIDRANKYIDETTPWTLGKDESKRTRLATVLYNLLETIRVCTTLLTPVMPETCGKIFEKIGAGEAARTWDSANVWGVLPAEAQVCKGENLF
;
A
#
# COMPACT_ATOMS: atom_id res chain seq x y z
N PHE A 1 -8.64 4.84 -18.51
CA PHE A 1 -8.28 4.23 -17.19
C PHE A 1 -7.18 3.16 -17.31
N GLY A 2 -6.91 2.62 -18.48
CA GLY A 2 -5.91 1.56 -18.68
C GLY A 2 -6.41 0.15 -18.33
N VAL A 3 -5.60 -0.85 -18.72
CA VAL A 3 -5.95 -2.28 -18.59
C VAL A 3 -6.01 -2.70 -17.11
N ASP A 4 -5.08 -2.24 -16.30
CA ASP A 4 -5.00 -2.60 -14.88
C ASP A 4 -6.26 -2.17 -14.10
N ALA A 5 -6.76 -0.96 -14.36
CA ALA A 5 -7.97 -0.47 -13.71
C ALA A 5 -9.22 -1.29 -14.09
N LEU A 6 -9.32 -1.73 -15.35
CA LEU A 6 -10.39 -2.62 -15.78
C LEU A 6 -10.26 -4.01 -15.14
N ARG A 7 -9.06 -4.59 -15.10
CA ARG A 7 -8.80 -5.89 -14.43
C ARG A 7 -9.21 -5.83 -12.98
N PHE A 8 -8.76 -4.79 -12.26
CA PHE A 8 -9.11 -4.56 -10.87
C PHE A 8 -10.62 -4.46 -10.69
N PHE A 9 -11.30 -3.63 -11.50
CA PHE A 9 -12.75 -3.45 -11.43
C PHE A 9 -13.50 -4.77 -11.58
N LEU A 10 -13.15 -5.59 -12.58
CA LEU A 10 -13.83 -6.86 -12.84
C LEU A 10 -13.66 -7.83 -11.65
N LEU A 11 -12.45 -7.96 -11.11
CA LEU A 11 -12.16 -8.88 -10.00
C LEU A 11 -12.69 -8.36 -8.66
N ARG A 12 -12.81 -7.04 -8.51
CA ARG A 12 -13.26 -6.36 -7.30
C ARG A 12 -14.77 -6.30 -7.16
N THR A 13 -15.47 -6.23 -8.29
CA THR A 13 -16.91 -5.91 -8.31
C THR A 13 -17.78 -7.15 -8.51
N PHE A 14 -17.33 -8.10 -9.29
CA PHE A 14 -18.14 -9.25 -9.67
C PHE A 14 -17.68 -10.53 -8.97
N PRO A 15 -18.57 -11.23 -8.23
CA PRO A 15 -18.25 -12.53 -7.65
C PRO A 15 -17.90 -13.54 -8.73
N PHE A 16 -16.86 -14.33 -8.53
CA PHE A 16 -16.47 -15.38 -9.44
C PHE A 16 -17.60 -16.43 -9.60
N GLY A 17 -17.94 -16.75 -10.84
CA GLY A 17 -19.01 -17.72 -11.15
C GLY A 17 -20.44 -17.16 -11.10
N SER A 18 -20.62 -15.85 -10.97
CA SER A 18 -21.92 -15.20 -11.01
C SER A 18 -21.97 -14.11 -12.09
N ASP A 19 -23.17 -13.84 -12.61
CA ASP A 19 -23.37 -12.73 -13.54
C ASP A 19 -23.23 -11.38 -12.80
N GLY A 20 -22.76 -10.37 -13.53
CA GLY A 20 -22.63 -9.02 -13.02
C GLY A 20 -23.11 -7.97 -14.01
N ASN A 21 -23.70 -6.89 -13.51
CA ASN A 21 -24.14 -5.77 -14.34
C ASN A 21 -23.04 -4.72 -14.46
N PHE A 22 -22.46 -4.62 -15.64
CA PHE A 22 -21.49 -3.56 -15.94
C PHE A 22 -22.19 -2.22 -16.14
N SER A 23 -21.65 -1.17 -15.52
CA SER A 23 -21.98 0.21 -15.87
C SER A 23 -20.74 1.10 -15.81
N ASN A 24 -20.70 2.12 -16.66
CA ASN A 24 -19.61 3.11 -16.64
C ASN A 24 -19.53 3.85 -15.30
N GLU A 25 -20.68 4.12 -14.71
CA GLU A 25 -20.75 4.80 -13.39
C GLU A 25 -20.13 3.93 -12.31
N LEU A 26 -20.44 2.63 -12.27
CA LEU A 26 -19.87 1.69 -11.31
C LEU A 26 -18.35 1.56 -11.50
N LEU A 27 -17.87 1.49 -12.75
CA LEU A 27 -16.44 1.47 -13.07
C LEU A 27 -15.74 2.73 -12.54
N ILE A 28 -16.26 3.91 -12.86
CA ILE A 28 -15.67 5.20 -12.44
C ILE A 28 -15.68 5.31 -10.92
N ASN A 29 -16.77 4.97 -10.27
CA ASN A 29 -16.88 5.02 -8.81
C ASN A 29 -15.89 4.07 -8.11
N THR A 30 -15.74 2.85 -8.61
CA THR A 30 -14.79 1.88 -8.04
C THR A 30 -13.34 2.37 -8.20
N ILE A 31 -12.97 2.87 -9.38
CA ILE A 31 -11.63 3.41 -9.63
C ILE A 31 -11.36 4.61 -8.73
N ASN A 32 -12.28 5.56 -8.65
CA ASN A 32 -12.10 6.75 -7.84
C ASN A 32 -12.02 6.41 -6.34
N THR A 33 -12.89 5.54 -5.84
CA THR A 33 -12.98 5.22 -4.42
C THR A 33 -11.78 4.38 -3.98
N ASP A 34 -11.54 3.25 -4.64
CA ASP A 34 -10.54 2.30 -4.17
C ASP A 34 -9.13 2.64 -4.71
N LEU A 35 -9.00 2.89 -6.01
CA LEU A 35 -7.66 3.11 -6.58
C LEU A 35 -7.17 4.53 -6.34
N ALA A 36 -7.91 5.56 -6.69
CA ALA A 36 -7.42 6.93 -6.55
C ALA A 36 -7.41 7.40 -5.09
N ASN A 37 -8.56 7.30 -4.40
CA ASN A 37 -8.72 7.89 -3.05
C ASN A 37 -8.12 7.04 -1.93
N LYS A 38 -7.97 5.71 -2.09
CA LYS A 38 -7.36 4.86 -1.06
C LYS A 38 -5.91 4.54 -1.42
N LEU A 39 -5.66 3.70 -2.42
CA LEU A 39 -4.31 3.25 -2.77
C LEU A 39 -3.43 4.40 -3.29
N GLY A 40 -3.90 5.14 -4.27
CA GLY A 40 -3.17 6.25 -4.88
C GLY A 40 -2.86 7.36 -3.87
N ASN A 41 -3.84 7.70 -3.02
CA ASN A 41 -3.65 8.67 -1.94
C ASN A 41 -2.62 8.20 -0.91
N LEU A 42 -2.69 6.92 -0.47
CA LEU A 42 -1.71 6.35 0.47
C LEU A 42 -0.29 6.45 -0.10
N VAL A 43 -0.08 6.01 -1.34
CA VAL A 43 1.23 6.06 -2.00
C VAL A 43 1.71 7.52 -2.15
N SER A 44 0.86 8.40 -2.69
CA SER A 44 1.22 9.81 -2.94
C SER A 44 1.53 10.58 -1.66
N ARG A 45 0.74 10.40 -0.59
CA ARG A 45 0.99 11.04 0.72
C ARG A 45 2.30 10.54 1.32
N THR A 46 2.53 9.23 1.33
CA THR A 46 3.73 8.62 1.93
C THR A 46 5.00 9.06 1.20
N THR A 47 5.03 8.92 -0.13
CA THR A 47 6.20 9.31 -0.93
C THR A 47 6.43 10.81 -0.91
N GLY A 48 5.36 11.61 -0.97
CA GLY A 48 5.46 13.07 -0.87
C GLY A 48 6.00 13.56 0.48
N MET A 49 5.65 12.91 1.59
CA MET A 49 6.22 13.22 2.90
C MET A 49 7.69 12.77 3.00
N ALA A 50 8.05 11.62 2.44
CA ALA A 50 9.44 11.16 2.40
C ALA A 50 10.32 12.15 1.62
N GLU A 51 9.87 12.64 0.46
CA GLU A 51 10.59 13.69 -0.28
C GLU A 51 10.67 15.00 0.50
N LYS A 52 9.55 15.46 1.03
CA LYS A 52 9.47 16.74 1.72
C LYS A 52 10.38 16.82 2.95
N TYR A 53 10.41 15.77 3.77
CA TYR A 53 11.11 15.80 5.07
C TYR A 53 12.50 15.19 5.02
N PHE A 54 12.76 14.29 4.07
CA PHE A 54 14.02 13.54 3.99
C PHE A 54 14.71 13.60 2.63
N GLY A 55 14.20 14.43 1.70
CA GLY A 55 14.78 14.51 0.36
C GLY A 55 14.70 13.20 -0.43
N GLY A 56 13.73 12.33 -0.11
CA GLY A 56 13.54 11.04 -0.77
C GLY A 56 14.34 9.88 -0.19
N THR A 57 15.23 10.11 0.79
CA THR A 57 16.01 9.03 1.42
C THR A 57 15.74 8.99 2.91
N LEU A 58 15.05 7.95 3.38
CA LEU A 58 14.79 7.79 4.81
C LEU A 58 16.09 7.39 5.54
N PRO A 59 16.39 7.99 6.72
CA PRO A 59 17.51 7.54 7.55
C PRO A 59 17.27 6.12 8.07
N ALA A 60 18.33 5.41 8.45
CA ALA A 60 18.24 4.05 8.98
C ALA A 60 17.70 3.99 10.42
N ASP A 61 17.91 5.05 11.20
CA ASP A 61 17.48 5.12 12.59
C ASP A 61 15.95 5.08 12.72
N ARG A 62 15.46 4.29 13.67
CA ARG A 62 14.04 4.09 13.97
C ARG A 62 13.73 4.24 15.45
N GLU A 63 12.54 4.75 15.70
CA GLU A 63 11.96 4.89 17.04
C GLU A 63 10.56 4.29 17.02
N ASP A 64 10.43 3.03 17.48
CA ASP A 64 9.15 2.33 17.54
C ASP A 64 8.26 2.89 18.65
N ALA A 65 6.94 2.82 18.43
CA ALA A 65 5.94 3.20 19.42
C ALA A 65 4.80 2.16 19.44
N PRO A 66 4.00 2.11 20.53
CA PRO A 66 2.96 1.10 20.68
C PRO A 66 1.95 1.04 19.54
N GLU A 67 1.61 2.18 18.94
CA GLU A 67 0.68 2.30 17.81
C GLU A 67 1.16 1.61 16.53
N ASP A 68 2.48 1.35 16.41
CA ASP A 68 3.06 0.65 15.26
C ASP A 68 2.72 -0.85 15.26
N CYS A 69 2.52 -1.41 16.45
CA CYS A 69 2.34 -2.85 16.63
C CYS A 69 1.09 -3.38 15.93
N ASP A 70 -0.01 -2.63 15.98
CA ASP A 70 -1.28 -3.03 15.35
C ASP A 70 -1.16 -3.04 13.82
N LEU A 71 -0.56 -2.00 13.24
CA LEU A 71 -0.30 -1.96 11.80
C LEU A 71 0.61 -3.12 11.36
N LYS A 72 1.75 -3.31 12.04
CA LYS A 72 2.70 -4.40 11.73
C LYS A 72 2.04 -5.77 11.78
N LYS A 73 1.27 -6.07 12.84
CA LYS A 73 0.53 -7.34 12.97
C LYS A 73 -0.49 -7.53 11.84
N THR A 74 -1.24 -6.48 11.53
CA THR A 74 -2.27 -6.51 10.49
C THR A 74 -1.66 -6.79 9.11
N VAL A 75 -0.51 -6.18 8.81
CA VAL A 75 0.21 -6.36 7.55
C VAL A 75 0.84 -7.76 7.46
N CYS A 76 1.51 -8.23 8.51
CA CYS A 76 2.16 -9.55 8.51
C CYS A 76 1.16 -10.70 8.35
N ALA A 77 -0.08 -10.53 8.79
CA ALA A 77 -1.13 -11.54 8.65
C ALA A 77 -1.93 -11.41 7.32
N LEU A 78 -1.62 -10.41 6.49
CA LEU A 78 -2.41 -10.12 5.29
C LEU A 78 -2.30 -11.22 4.24
N ARG A 79 -1.09 -11.69 3.94
CA ARG A 79 -0.87 -12.70 2.92
C ARG A 79 -1.68 -13.97 3.19
N ASP A 80 -1.66 -14.48 4.41
CA ASP A 80 -2.37 -15.72 4.75
C ASP A 80 -3.89 -15.56 4.62
N ARG A 81 -4.44 -14.39 5.00
CA ARG A 81 -5.86 -14.08 4.80
C ARG A 81 -6.22 -13.96 3.32
N TYR A 82 -5.39 -13.28 2.54
CA TYR A 82 -5.56 -13.15 1.10
C TYR A 82 -5.55 -14.52 0.42
N GLU A 83 -4.54 -15.35 0.70
CA GLU A 83 -4.38 -16.70 0.15
C GLU A 83 -5.58 -17.58 0.48
N ALA A 84 -6.04 -17.56 1.73
CA ALA A 84 -7.21 -18.34 2.17
C ALA A 84 -8.51 -18.00 1.40
N GLU A 85 -8.68 -16.76 0.95
CA GLU A 85 -9.82 -16.38 0.12
C GLU A 85 -9.59 -16.70 -1.37
N MET A 86 -8.37 -16.51 -1.87
CA MET A 86 -8.02 -16.86 -3.26
C MET A 86 -8.12 -18.36 -3.52
N ASP A 87 -7.74 -19.21 -2.59
CA ASP A 87 -7.85 -20.67 -2.69
C ASP A 87 -9.32 -21.15 -2.80
N LYS A 88 -10.25 -20.37 -2.25
CA LYS A 88 -11.70 -20.60 -2.37
C LYS A 88 -12.29 -19.96 -3.64
N LEU A 89 -11.48 -19.36 -4.51
CA LEU A 89 -11.91 -18.54 -5.64
C LEU A 89 -12.79 -17.34 -5.24
N GLN A 90 -12.65 -16.86 -4.01
CA GLN A 90 -13.31 -15.66 -3.50
C GLN A 90 -12.45 -14.42 -3.80
N LEU A 91 -12.26 -14.12 -5.09
CA LEU A 91 -11.31 -13.07 -5.54
C LEU A 91 -11.65 -11.69 -4.96
N GLN A 92 -12.93 -11.36 -4.91
CA GLN A 92 -13.42 -10.13 -4.32
C GLN A 92 -13.03 -10.02 -2.84
N ASN A 93 -13.24 -11.09 -2.07
CA ASN A 93 -12.91 -11.12 -0.64
C ASN A 93 -11.40 -11.00 -0.40
N GLY A 94 -10.57 -11.68 -1.22
CA GLY A 94 -9.12 -11.53 -1.16
C GLY A 94 -8.68 -10.07 -1.38
N LEU A 95 -9.25 -9.40 -2.37
CA LEU A 95 -9.00 -7.98 -2.59
C LEU A 95 -9.51 -7.11 -1.44
N ASP A 96 -10.65 -7.46 -0.81
CA ASP A 96 -11.14 -6.78 0.39
C ASP A 96 -10.13 -6.82 1.54
N GLU A 97 -9.45 -7.95 1.76
CA GLU A 97 -8.41 -8.05 2.79
C GLU A 97 -7.27 -7.06 2.54
N VAL A 98 -6.83 -6.90 1.29
CA VAL A 98 -5.80 -5.91 0.94
C VAL A 98 -6.29 -4.48 1.22
N PHE A 99 -7.52 -4.16 0.81
CA PHE A 99 -8.07 -2.81 1.00
C PHE A 99 -8.35 -2.46 2.46
N LYS A 100 -8.69 -3.45 3.32
CA LYS A 100 -8.75 -3.25 4.79
C LYS A 100 -7.40 -2.80 5.36
N VAL A 101 -6.30 -3.35 4.84
CA VAL A 101 -4.95 -2.95 5.28
C VAL A 101 -4.59 -1.56 4.75
N ILE A 102 -4.96 -1.23 3.52
CA ILE A 102 -4.79 0.13 2.96
C ILE A 102 -5.58 1.16 3.78
N ASP A 103 -6.82 0.85 4.16
CA ASP A 103 -7.63 1.71 5.02
C ASP A 103 -7.01 1.84 6.43
N ARG A 104 -6.46 0.75 6.99
CA ARG A 104 -5.72 0.79 8.26
C ARG A 104 -4.47 1.68 8.18
N ALA A 105 -3.74 1.62 7.07
CA ALA A 105 -2.58 2.48 6.84
C ALA A 105 -2.95 3.96 6.71
N ASN A 106 -4.03 4.27 6.00
CA ASN A 106 -4.54 5.64 5.93
C ASN A 106 -4.95 6.16 7.32
N LYS A 107 -5.61 5.33 8.13
CA LYS A 107 -5.93 5.66 9.53
C LYS A 107 -4.67 5.86 10.38
N TYR A 108 -3.63 5.04 10.19
CA TYR A 108 -2.35 5.17 10.89
C TYR A 108 -1.66 6.51 10.57
N ILE A 109 -1.77 7.03 9.34
CA ILE A 109 -1.30 8.37 9.00
C ILE A 109 -2.03 9.43 9.85
N ASP A 110 -3.35 9.30 10.01
CA ASP A 110 -4.14 10.28 10.76
C ASP A 110 -3.87 10.18 12.28
N GLU A 111 -3.63 8.98 12.81
CA GLU A 111 -3.27 8.72 14.21
C GLU A 111 -1.88 9.28 14.56
N THR A 112 -0.89 9.06 13.69
CA THR A 112 0.52 9.45 13.93
C THR A 112 0.83 10.88 13.52
N THR A 113 -0.04 11.53 12.76
CA THR A 113 0.07 12.93 12.31
C THR A 113 1.49 13.31 11.84
N PRO A 114 2.05 12.64 10.81
CA PRO A 114 3.46 12.83 10.40
C PRO A 114 3.80 14.27 10.01
N TRP A 115 2.82 15.06 9.56
CA TRP A 115 3.01 16.50 9.29
C TRP A 115 3.27 17.32 10.55
N THR A 116 2.85 16.83 11.72
CA THR A 116 3.15 17.44 13.01
C THR A 116 4.55 17.02 13.48
N LEU A 117 4.89 15.74 13.35
CA LEU A 117 6.24 15.22 13.64
C LEU A 117 7.30 15.95 12.79
N GLY A 118 7.01 16.22 11.54
CA GLY A 118 7.93 16.89 10.61
C GLY A 118 8.21 18.37 10.91
N LYS A 119 7.52 18.98 11.88
CA LYS A 119 7.79 20.35 12.34
C LYS A 119 8.79 20.41 13.51
N ASP A 120 9.10 19.27 14.11
CA ASP A 120 9.94 19.14 15.30
C ASP A 120 11.16 18.25 14.96
N GLU A 121 12.32 18.86 14.91
CA GLU A 121 13.56 18.16 14.57
C GLU A 121 13.89 17.05 15.56
N SER A 122 13.49 17.17 16.84
CA SER A 122 13.69 16.14 17.86
C SER A 122 12.87 14.86 17.59
N LYS A 123 11.83 14.95 16.77
CA LYS A 123 10.94 13.83 16.40
C LYS A 123 11.24 13.23 15.03
N ARG A 124 12.37 13.62 14.45
CA ARG A 124 12.75 13.19 13.09
C ARG A 124 12.90 11.68 12.96
N THR A 125 13.48 11.02 13.97
CA THR A 125 13.61 9.54 14.02
C THR A 125 12.23 8.87 14.07
N ARG A 126 11.31 9.41 14.88
CA ARG A 126 9.93 8.91 14.93
C ARG A 126 9.20 9.08 13.60
N LEU A 127 9.36 10.22 12.93
CA LEU A 127 8.80 10.46 11.60
C LEU A 127 9.35 9.45 10.58
N ALA A 128 10.64 9.16 10.61
CA ALA A 128 11.26 8.17 9.73
C ALA A 128 10.66 6.77 9.94
N THR A 129 10.39 6.39 11.21
CA THR A 129 9.71 5.14 11.54
C THR A 129 8.30 5.07 10.96
N VAL A 130 7.51 6.13 11.15
CA VAL A 130 6.14 6.19 10.60
C VAL A 130 6.14 6.03 9.09
N LEU A 131 7.00 6.76 8.38
CA LEU A 131 7.07 6.66 6.92
C LEU A 131 7.58 5.30 6.45
N TYR A 132 8.55 4.70 7.14
CA TYR A 132 9.03 3.36 6.82
C TYR A 132 7.94 2.30 7.00
N ASN A 133 7.16 2.39 8.07
CA ASN A 133 6.03 1.49 8.33
C ASN A 133 4.98 1.59 7.22
N LEU A 134 4.71 2.79 6.71
CA LEU A 134 3.81 2.99 5.58
C LEU A 134 4.39 2.42 4.28
N LEU A 135 5.69 2.60 4.00
CA LEU A 135 6.35 2.03 2.82
C LEU A 135 6.31 0.49 2.84
N GLU A 136 6.58 -0.15 3.97
CA GLU A 136 6.47 -1.60 4.14
C GLU A 136 5.03 -2.08 3.93
N THR A 137 4.04 -1.35 4.43
CA THR A 137 2.62 -1.66 4.20
C THR A 137 2.27 -1.56 2.72
N ILE A 138 2.70 -0.48 2.04
CA ILE A 138 2.50 -0.31 0.59
C ILE A 138 3.17 -1.46 -0.17
N ARG A 139 4.41 -1.84 0.18
CA ARG A 139 5.13 -2.95 -0.43
C ARG A 139 4.33 -4.25 -0.38
N VAL A 140 3.87 -4.64 0.81
CA VAL A 140 3.11 -5.89 1.00
C VAL A 140 1.80 -5.87 0.21
N CYS A 141 1.01 -4.79 0.32
CA CYS A 141 -0.22 -4.63 -0.44
C CYS A 141 0.03 -4.70 -1.96
N THR A 142 1.09 -4.04 -2.43
CA THR A 142 1.47 -4.03 -3.86
C THR A 142 1.87 -5.42 -4.34
N THR A 143 2.61 -6.19 -3.53
CA THR A 143 2.97 -7.58 -3.87
C THR A 143 1.72 -8.43 -4.13
N LEU A 144 0.71 -8.33 -3.27
CA LEU A 144 -0.53 -9.10 -3.41
C LEU A 144 -1.44 -8.59 -4.54
N LEU A 145 -1.34 -7.31 -4.90
CA LEU A 145 -2.08 -6.72 -6.01
C LEU A 145 -1.41 -6.96 -7.38
N THR A 146 -0.15 -7.39 -7.41
CA THR A 146 0.62 -7.56 -8.68
C THR A 146 -0.08 -8.48 -9.70
N PRO A 147 -0.71 -9.61 -9.33
CA PRO A 147 -1.43 -10.44 -10.29
C PRO A 147 -2.64 -9.73 -10.94
N VAL A 148 -3.20 -8.74 -10.25
CA VAL A 148 -4.38 -7.99 -10.69
C VAL A 148 -3.99 -6.77 -11.52
N MET A 149 -3.00 -6.00 -11.05
CA MET A 149 -2.57 -4.71 -11.65
C MET A 149 -1.05 -4.66 -11.86
N PRO A 150 -0.46 -5.49 -12.75
CA PRO A 150 0.99 -5.64 -12.86
C PRO A 150 1.73 -4.35 -13.22
N GLU A 151 1.20 -3.54 -14.15
CA GLU A 151 1.85 -2.30 -14.58
C GLU A 151 1.83 -1.23 -13.47
N THR A 152 0.69 -1.08 -12.82
CA THR A 152 0.51 -0.14 -11.70
C THR A 152 1.38 -0.52 -10.51
N CYS A 153 1.42 -1.81 -10.17
CA CYS A 153 2.27 -2.33 -9.09
C CYS A 153 3.76 -2.14 -9.39
N GLY A 154 4.18 -2.34 -10.66
CA GLY A 154 5.55 -2.02 -11.09
C GLY A 154 5.92 -0.58 -10.78
N LYS A 155 5.07 0.39 -11.15
CA LYS A 155 5.27 1.82 -10.85
C LYS A 155 5.31 2.11 -9.35
N ILE A 156 4.48 1.44 -8.54
CA ILE A 156 4.50 1.60 -7.08
C ILE A 156 5.82 1.11 -6.51
N PHE A 157 6.30 -0.07 -6.91
CA PHE A 157 7.59 -0.60 -6.46
C PHE A 157 8.75 0.33 -6.77
N GLU A 158 8.77 0.93 -7.98
CA GLU A 158 9.78 1.92 -8.34
C GLU A 158 9.70 3.15 -7.43
N LYS A 159 8.49 3.67 -7.17
CA LYS A 159 8.28 4.83 -6.29
C LYS A 159 8.77 4.61 -4.86
N ILE A 160 8.62 3.41 -4.32
CA ILE A 160 9.03 3.09 -2.94
C ILE A 160 10.44 2.47 -2.85
N GLY A 161 11.16 2.38 -3.97
CA GLY A 161 12.51 1.82 -4.02
C GLY A 161 12.59 0.34 -3.68
N ALA A 162 11.51 -0.43 -3.91
CA ALA A 162 11.50 -1.86 -3.67
C ALA A 162 12.29 -2.60 -4.73
N GLY A 163 13.41 -3.21 -4.37
CA GLY A 163 14.17 -4.11 -5.23
C GLY A 163 13.46 -5.44 -5.48
N GLU A 164 13.97 -6.26 -6.42
CA GLU A 164 13.31 -7.51 -6.82
C GLU A 164 13.05 -8.48 -5.63
N ALA A 165 13.99 -8.62 -4.72
CA ALA A 165 13.84 -9.47 -3.53
C ALA A 165 12.67 -9.04 -2.62
N ALA A 166 12.30 -7.77 -2.65
CA ALA A 166 11.21 -7.20 -1.86
C ALA A 166 9.83 -7.31 -2.53
N ARG A 167 9.77 -7.82 -3.76
CA ARG A 167 8.54 -7.95 -4.57
C ARG A 167 8.02 -9.39 -4.65
N THR A 168 8.70 -10.34 -4.01
CA THR A 168 8.37 -11.76 -4.08
C THR A 168 7.18 -12.10 -3.17
N TRP A 169 6.44 -13.15 -3.54
CA TRP A 169 5.34 -13.69 -2.72
C TRP A 169 5.78 -13.99 -1.29
N ASP A 170 6.94 -14.62 -1.13
CA ASP A 170 7.46 -14.99 0.19
C ASP A 170 7.84 -13.78 1.03
N SER A 171 8.23 -12.68 0.39
CA SER A 171 8.54 -11.43 1.10
C SER A 171 7.31 -10.78 1.73
N ALA A 172 6.10 -11.12 1.29
CA ALA A 172 4.85 -10.51 1.78
C ALA A 172 4.52 -10.87 3.24
N ASN A 173 5.07 -11.99 3.78
CA ASN A 173 4.93 -12.37 5.20
C ASN A 173 6.06 -11.85 6.08
N VAL A 174 7.04 -11.15 5.50
CA VAL A 174 8.21 -10.66 6.23
C VAL A 174 8.12 -9.13 6.32
N TRP A 175 8.24 -8.63 7.53
CA TRP A 175 8.34 -7.19 7.79
C TRP A 175 9.79 -6.71 7.71
N GLY A 176 10.02 -5.50 7.20
CA GLY A 176 11.34 -4.90 7.17
C GLY A 176 12.22 -5.40 6.02
N VAL A 177 11.62 -5.69 4.88
CA VAL A 177 12.34 -6.16 3.68
C VAL A 177 12.90 -5.00 2.83
N LEU A 178 12.27 -3.82 2.90
CA LEU A 178 12.84 -2.62 2.29
C LEU A 178 14.17 -2.25 2.96
N PRO A 179 15.12 -1.66 2.22
CA PRO A 179 16.36 -1.17 2.82
C PRO A 179 16.09 -0.24 4.01
N ALA A 180 16.94 -0.27 5.04
CA ALA A 180 16.82 0.64 6.17
C ALA A 180 16.87 2.10 5.71
N GLU A 181 17.75 2.41 4.75
CA GLU A 181 17.79 3.69 4.03
C GLU A 181 16.96 3.59 2.74
N ALA A 182 15.62 3.57 2.88
CA ALA A 182 14.75 3.44 1.74
C ALA A 182 14.81 4.69 0.86
N GLN A 183 15.04 4.48 -0.44
CA GLN A 183 15.01 5.54 -1.45
C GLN A 183 13.62 5.60 -2.07
N VAL A 184 13.02 6.78 -2.08
CA VAL A 184 11.62 7.01 -2.47
C VAL A 184 11.56 8.12 -3.51
N CYS A 185 10.72 7.96 -4.51
CA CYS A 185 10.42 8.97 -5.50
C CYS A 185 8.89 9.16 -5.61
N LYS A 186 8.41 10.37 -5.41
CA LYS A 186 6.97 10.66 -5.56
C LYS A 186 6.51 10.49 -7.00
N GLY A 187 7.24 11.06 -7.97
CA GLY A 187 6.89 11.01 -9.39
C GLY A 187 5.46 11.48 -9.69
N GLU A 188 4.89 11.04 -10.83
CA GLU A 188 3.52 11.34 -11.24
C GLU A 188 2.47 10.57 -10.43
N ASN A 189 1.21 11.02 -10.47
CA ASN A 189 0.10 10.30 -9.88
C ASN A 189 -0.11 8.95 -10.58
N LEU A 190 -0.59 7.95 -9.83
CA LEU A 190 -0.83 6.59 -10.35
C LEU A 190 -2.14 6.49 -11.13
N PHE A 191 -3.15 7.28 -10.73
CA PHE A 191 -4.50 7.27 -11.27
C PHE A 191 -5.03 8.68 -11.49
#